data_d198ad7735e508df44256b9322ffc1b4
#
_entry.id   d198ad7735e508df44256b9322ffc1b4
#
_cell.length_a   1.000
_cell.length_b   1.000
_cell.length_c   1.000
_cell.angle_alpha   90.00
_cell.angle_beta   90.00
_cell.angle_gamma   90.00
#
_symmetry.space_group_name_H-M   'P 1'
#
loop_
_entity.id
_entity.type
_entity.pdbx_description
1 polymer ?
#
loop_
_entity_poly.entity_id
_entity_poly.type
_entity_poly.pdbx_seq_one_letter_code
_entity_poly.pdbx_strand_id
1 'polypeptide(L)'
;SEMCIRDRIYVDLPELTDREAIFKVHLRHIKVNAKLDIEQLARQTQGFSGADIANVCNEAALIAARNNKKLVDWDDFMQAIDRIVGGLEKKSRIITDQEKRSIATHEAGHATVTWMLEYGNPLVKVTIVPRGRALGAAWYAPEERQIIPTQALLDTMCGLLAGRAAEEVFLGQIGTGASDDLEKCTKIARSLVQVYGMSDKLPNLNYNDSTGQEMGFTKPYSDRTAEVIDEEVKRIVNEQYERAKQILQEYAAQHNQIRDALIVNEVIYHDDVARILGPRKWKSRTDEIIELNKAQDADKPKAISGKDTAGIGDKVTEPAAVDDDDADTPPPFSGK
;
A
#
# COMPACT_ATOMS: atom_id res chain seq x y z
N SER A 1 42.85 -22.40 -5.50
CA SER A 1 42.11 -21.30 -4.81
C SER A 1 40.78 -21.13 -5.54
N GLU A 2 39.78 -21.87 -5.06
CA GLU A 2 38.38 -21.72 -5.54
C GLU A 2 37.87 -20.39 -5.00
N MET A 3 37.73 -19.37 -5.88
CA MET A 3 36.95 -18.18 -5.58
C MET A 3 35.48 -18.61 -5.52
N CYS A 4 34.94 -18.77 -4.31
CA CYS A 4 33.50 -18.88 -4.13
C CYS A 4 32.87 -17.52 -4.51
N ILE A 5 32.40 -17.39 -5.74
CA ILE A 5 31.57 -16.29 -6.19
C ILE A 5 30.21 -16.50 -5.50
N ARG A 6 29.92 -15.69 -4.47
CA ARG A 6 28.58 -15.65 -3.88
C ARG A 6 27.75 -14.69 -4.72
N ASP A 7 27.02 -15.23 -5.66
CA ASP A 7 25.99 -14.47 -6.37
C ASP A 7 24.90 -14.09 -5.36
N ARG A 8 24.62 -12.79 -5.25
CA ARG A 8 23.49 -12.30 -4.46
C ARG A 8 22.32 -12.13 -5.41
N ILE A 9 21.28 -12.91 -5.20
CA ILE A 9 20.01 -12.75 -5.89
C ILE A 9 19.14 -11.85 -5.03
N TYR A 10 18.76 -10.69 -5.56
CA TYR A 10 17.78 -9.83 -4.93
C TYR A 10 16.39 -10.40 -5.20
N VAL A 11 15.60 -10.53 -4.13
CA VAL A 11 14.19 -10.92 -4.23
C VAL A 11 13.38 -9.71 -3.78
N ASP A 12 12.79 -9.03 -4.75
CA ASP A 12 11.92 -7.89 -4.51
C ASP A 12 10.53 -8.32 -4.02
N LEU A 13 9.74 -7.36 -3.55
CA LEU A 13 8.34 -7.59 -3.23
C LEU A 13 7.57 -7.94 -4.52
N PRO A 14 6.57 -8.86 -4.43
CA PRO A 14 5.82 -9.31 -5.59
C PRO A 14 4.97 -8.20 -6.20
N GLU A 15 4.94 -8.12 -7.53
CA GLU A 15 4.05 -7.24 -8.29
C GLU A 15 2.59 -7.77 -8.26
N LEU A 16 1.65 -7.02 -8.84
CA LEU A 16 0.22 -7.37 -8.81
C LEU A 16 -0.05 -8.79 -9.33
N THR A 17 0.51 -9.15 -10.48
CA THR A 17 0.36 -10.48 -11.11
C THR A 17 0.97 -11.59 -10.29
N ASP A 18 2.09 -11.33 -9.62
CA ASP A 18 2.75 -12.28 -8.75
C ASP A 18 1.94 -12.49 -7.47
N ARG A 19 1.38 -11.40 -6.88
CA ARG A 19 0.48 -11.50 -5.73
C ARG A 19 -0.76 -12.34 -6.04
N GLU A 20 -1.35 -12.19 -7.23
CA GLU A 20 -2.45 -13.06 -7.67
C GLU A 20 -2.03 -14.54 -7.74
N ALA A 21 -0.85 -14.82 -8.30
CA ALA A 21 -0.33 -16.17 -8.38
C ALA A 21 -0.10 -16.76 -6.98
N ILE A 22 0.46 -15.96 -6.05
CA ILE A 22 0.69 -16.34 -4.66
C ILE A 22 -0.64 -16.64 -3.94
N PHE A 23 -1.67 -15.77 -4.11
CA PHE A 23 -3.01 -16.04 -3.58
C PHE A 23 -3.56 -17.37 -4.12
N LYS A 24 -3.48 -17.62 -5.44
CA LYS A 24 -3.92 -18.88 -6.05
C LYS A 24 -3.24 -20.10 -5.45
N VAL A 25 -1.97 -19.99 -5.06
CA VAL A 25 -1.23 -21.08 -4.39
C VAL A 25 -1.77 -21.33 -2.99
N HIS A 26 -1.91 -20.27 -2.16
CA HIS A 26 -2.32 -20.42 -0.77
C HIS A 26 -3.81 -20.74 -0.61
N LEU A 27 -4.65 -20.38 -1.58
CA LEU A 27 -6.09 -20.67 -1.58
C LEU A 27 -6.41 -22.13 -1.98
N ARG A 28 -5.46 -22.92 -2.49
CA ARG A 28 -5.70 -24.31 -2.92
C ARG A 28 -6.28 -25.20 -1.83
N HIS A 29 -5.94 -24.94 -0.58
CA HIS A 29 -6.36 -25.74 0.57
C HIS A 29 -7.48 -25.08 1.39
N ILE A 30 -7.97 -23.91 0.98
CA ILE A 30 -8.99 -23.13 1.67
C ILE A 30 -10.28 -23.18 0.84
N LYS A 31 -11.39 -23.48 1.49
CA LYS A 31 -12.69 -23.43 0.83
C LYS A 31 -13.19 -21.99 0.74
N VAL A 32 -13.04 -21.40 -0.43
CA VAL A 32 -13.44 -20.02 -0.70
C VAL A 32 -14.75 -19.93 -1.45
N ASN A 33 -15.42 -18.80 -1.34
CA ASN A 33 -16.63 -18.50 -2.13
C ASN A 33 -16.25 -18.38 -3.62
N ALA A 34 -17.01 -19.00 -4.51
CA ALA A 34 -16.77 -18.96 -5.96
C ALA A 34 -16.80 -17.53 -6.57
N LYS A 35 -17.38 -16.57 -5.86
CA LYS A 35 -17.42 -15.16 -6.26
C LYS A 35 -16.23 -14.34 -5.76
N LEU A 36 -15.27 -14.97 -5.09
CA LEU A 36 -14.08 -14.28 -4.59
C LEU A 36 -13.22 -13.80 -5.77
N ASP A 37 -13.02 -12.50 -5.84
CA ASP A 37 -12.17 -11.87 -6.84
C ASP A 37 -10.72 -11.80 -6.32
N ILE A 38 -9.85 -12.67 -6.87
CA ILE A 38 -8.45 -12.78 -6.47
C ILE A 38 -7.65 -11.56 -6.97
N GLU A 39 -7.97 -11.02 -8.16
CA GLU A 39 -7.34 -9.81 -8.67
C GLU A 39 -7.58 -8.64 -7.72
N GLN A 40 -8.83 -8.49 -7.27
CA GLN A 40 -9.18 -7.46 -6.32
C GLN A 40 -8.48 -7.66 -4.95
N LEU A 41 -8.30 -8.90 -4.47
CA LEU A 41 -7.50 -9.19 -3.27
C LEU A 41 -6.04 -8.78 -3.46
N ALA A 42 -5.45 -9.10 -4.60
CA ALA A 42 -4.07 -8.73 -4.91
C ALA A 42 -3.89 -7.20 -4.95
N ARG A 43 -4.89 -6.45 -5.41
CA ARG A 43 -4.90 -4.98 -5.36
C ARG A 43 -4.92 -4.45 -3.93
N GLN A 44 -5.67 -5.10 -3.02
CA GLN A 44 -5.77 -4.68 -1.62
C GLN A 44 -4.52 -5.01 -0.77
N THR A 45 -3.61 -5.84 -1.29
CA THR A 45 -2.42 -6.31 -0.59
C THR A 45 -1.12 -5.80 -1.20
N GLN A 46 -1.13 -4.58 -1.74
CA GLN A 46 0.06 -3.94 -2.27
C GLN A 46 1.14 -3.78 -1.21
N GLY A 47 2.40 -4.06 -1.58
CA GLY A 47 3.52 -4.02 -0.65
C GLY A 47 3.62 -5.23 0.28
N PHE A 48 2.74 -6.23 0.14
CA PHE A 48 2.81 -7.47 0.93
C PHE A 48 3.80 -8.45 0.29
N SER A 49 4.59 -9.08 1.14
CA SER A 49 5.41 -10.23 0.76
C SER A 49 4.56 -11.49 0.57
N GLY A 50 5.14 -12.54 -0.02
CA GLY A 50 4.48 -13.84 -0.09
C GLY A 50 4.10 -14.40 1.29
N ALA A 51 4.91 -14.13 2.32
CA ALA A 51 4.62 -14.52 3.71
C ALA A 51 3.42 -13.76 4.29
N ASP A 52 3.29 -12.47 4.00
CA ASP A 52 2.14 -11.66 4.43
C ASP A 52 0.86 -12.17 3.76
N ILE A 53 0.89 -12.50 2.47
CA ILE A 53 -0.25 -13.06 1.74
C ILE A 53 -0.66 -14.43 2.32
N ALA A 54 0.30 -15.29 2.63
CA ALA A 54 0.03 -16.56 3.30
C ALA A 54 -0.67 -16.34 4.65
N ASN A 55 -0.19 -15.37 5.43
CA ASN A 55 -0.78 -15.00 6.71
C ASN A 55 -2.21 -14.45 6.56
N VAL A 56 -2.46 -13.60 5.54
CA VAL A 56 -3.82 -13.13 5.19
C VAL A 56 -4.75 -14.31 4.92
N CYS A 57 -4.32 -15.27 4.11
CA CYS A 57 -5.13 -16.46 3.80
C CYS A 57 -5.47 -17.28 5.04
N ASN A 58 -4.49 -17.51 5.92
CA ASN A 58 -4.68 -18.23 7.16
C ASN A 58 -5.61 -17.48 8.12
N GLU A 59 -5.42 -16.18 8.30
CA GLU A 59 -6.23 -15.36 9.19
C GLU A 59 -7.68 -15.26 8.69
N ALA A 60 -7.92 -15.11 7.37
CA ALA A 60 -9.25 -15.11 6.78
C ALA A 60 -9.98 -16.44 7.05
N ALA A 61 -9.28 -17.58 6.92
CA ALA A 61 -9.83 -18.88 7.25
C ALA A 61 -10.19 -19.01 8.73
N LEU A 62 -9.36 -18.47 9.65
CA LEU A 62 -9.64 -18.43 11.08
C LEU A 62 -10.83 -17.55 11.41
N ILE A 63 -10.98 -16.39 10.75
CA ILE A 63 -12.13 -15.48 10.93
C ILE A 63 -13.41 -16.19 10.47
N ALA A 64 -13.41 -16.81 9.28
CA ALA A 64 -14.56 -17.56 8.78
C ALA A 64 -14.95 -18.70 9.74
N ALA A 65 -13.96 -19.45 10.25
CA ALA A 65 -14.20 -20.52 11.23
C ALA A 65 -14.81 -20.01 12.53
N ARG A 66 -14.33 -18.88 13.07
CA ARG A 66 -14.92 -18.25 14.27
C ARG A 66 -16.36 -17.81 14.05
N ASN A 67 -16.69 -17.40 12.84
CA ASN A 67 -18.04 -16.99 12.45
C ASN A 67 -18.92 -18.18 12.02
N ASN A 68 -18.44 -19.43 12.20
CA ASN A 68 -19.13 -20.67 11.78
C ASN A 68 -19.49 -20.70 10.30
N LYS A 69 -18.74 -20.02 9.43
CA LYS A 69 -18.91 -20.04 7.98
C LYS A 69 -18.29 -21.32 7.40
N LYS A 70 -18.91 -21.84 6.33
CA LYS A 70 -18.40 -23.01 5.59
C LYS A 70 -17.42 -22.63 4.47
N LEU A 71 -17.47 -21.40 4.01
CA LEU A 71 -16.66 -20.82 2.95
C LEU A 71 -16.10 -19.48 3.44
N VAL A 72 -14.87 -19.21 3.05
CA VAL A 72 -14.25 -17.90 3.27
C VAL A 72 -14.72 -16.95 2.19
N ASP A 73 -15.19 -15.78 2.57
CA ASP A 73 -15.68 -14.75 1.64
C ASP A 73 -14.81 -13.48 1.68
N TRP A 74 -15.20 -12.50 0.88
CA TRP A 74 -14.52 -11.21 0.75
C TRP A 74 -14.35 -10.49 2.09
N ASP A 75 -15.41 -10.49 2.91
CA ASP A 75 -15.40 -9.77 4.20
C ASP A 75 -14.41 -10.38 5.19
N ASP A 76 -14.21 -11.71 5.15
CA ASP A 76 -13.25 -12.39 6.00
C ASP A 76 -11.81 -12.00 5.61
N PHE A 77 -11.54 -11.86 4.29
CA PHE A 77 -10.25 -11.37 3.80
C PHE A 77 -10.00 -9.91 4.19
N MET A 78 -11.01 -9.04 4.06
CA MET A 78 -10.86 -7.65 4.46
C MET A 78 -10.58 -7.51 5.96
N GLN A 79 -11.25 -8.29 6.80
CA GLN A 79 -10.98 -8.33 8.24
C GLN A 79 -9.58 -8.90 8.54
N ALA A 80 -9.11 -9.88 7.77
CA ALA A 80 -7.77 -10.44 7.92
C ALA A 80 -6.69 -9.40 7.57
N ILE A 81 -6.85 -8.70 6.46
CA ILE A 81 -5.94 -7.60 6.06
C ILE A 81 -5.92 -6.52 7.14
N ASP A 82 -7.10 -6.10 7.62
CA ASP A 82 -7.21 -5.12 8.70
C ASP A 82 -6.45 -5.53 9.97
N ARG A 83 -6.56 -6.81 10.32
CA ARG A 83 -5.91 -7.34 11.51
C ARG A 83 -4.40 -7.42 11.36
N ILE A 84 -3.91 -7.75 10.18
CA ILE A 84 -2.47 -7.85 9.91
C ILE A 84 -1.82 -6.47 9.86
N VAL A 85 -2.46 -5.51 9.17
CA VAL A 85 -1.91 -4.16 9.00
C VAL A 85 -2.18 -3.28 10.23
N GLY A 86 -3.42 -3.25 10.72
CA GLY A 86 -3.85 -2.38 11.82
C GLY A 86 -3.78 -2.99 13.21
N GLY A 87 -3.57 -4.32 13.31
CA GLY A 87 -3.60 -5.05 14.56
C GLY A 87 -5.02 -5.39 15.05
N LEU A 88 -5.10 -5.90 16.28
CA LEU A 88 -6.38 -6.30 16.88
C LEU A 88 -7.25 -5.09 17.20
N GLU A 89 -8.54 -5.24 16.92
CA GLU A 89 -9.56 -4.29 17.35
C GLU A 89 -9.62 -4.21 18.88
N LYS A 90 -9.60 -2.99 19.43
CA LYS A 90 -9.69 -2.73 20.86
C LYS A 90 -11.12 -2.38 21.28
N LYS A 91 -11.94 -3.39 21.49
CA LYS A 91 -13.34 -3.24 21.94
C LYS A 91 -13.51 -2.62 23.33
N SER A 92 -12.45 -2.63 24.16
CA SER A 92 -12.50 -2.15 25.56
C SER A 92 -12.13 -0.67 25.73
N ARG A 93 -11.84 0.06 24.65
CA ARG A 93 -11.46 1.46 24.75
C ARG A 93 -12.71 2.33 24.86
N ILE A 94 -12.84 2.97 26.01
CA ILE A 94 -13.92 3.95 26.22
C ILE A 94 -13.52 5.23 25.49
N ILE A 95 -14.30 5.60 24.49
CA ILE A 95 -14.12 6.83 23.72
C ILE A 95 -15.35 7.70 24.01
N THR A 96 -15.13 8.94 24.41
CA THR A 96 -16.22 9.91 24.62
C THR A 96 -16.77 10.38 23.28
N ASP A 97 -18.01 10.88 23.27
CA ASP A 97 -18.62 11.42 22.04
C ASP A 97 -17.79 12.58 21.45
N GLN A 98 -17.14 13.37 22.31
CA GLN A 98 -16.25 14.44 21.88
C GLN A 98 -15.00 13.89 21.20
N GLU A 99 -14.36 12.86 21.76
CA GLU A 99 -13.21 12.19 21.14
C GLU A 99 -13.62 11.49 19.85
N LYS A 100 -14.78 10.81 19.83
CA LYS A 100 -15.33 10.18 18.62
C LYS A 100 -15.51 11.18 17.49
N ARG A 101 -16.03 12.38 17.83
CA ARG A 101 -16.19 13.47 16.87
C ARG A 101 -14.85 14.01 16.39
N SER A 102 -13.86 14.16 17.28
CA SER A 102 -12.52 14.61 16.91
C SER A 102 -11.84 13.63 15.96
N ILE A 103 -11.88 12.33 16.28
CA ILE A 103 -11.33 11.29 15.41
C ILE A 103 -12.03 11.28 14.05
N ALA A 104 -13.37 11.32 14.03
CA ALA A 104 -14.12 11.34 12.78
C ALA A 104 -13.82 12.57 11.91
N THR A 105 -13.60 13.74 12.54
CA THR A 105 -13.17 14.97 11.84
C THR A 105 -11.79 14.80 11.22
N HIS A 106 -10.85 14.22 11.96
CA HIS A 106 -9.50 13.96 11.52
C HIS A 106 -9.46 13.00 10.32
N GLU A 107 -10.11 11.85 10.42
CA GLU A 107 -10.15 10.84 9.36
C GLU A 107 -10.93 11.32 8.13
N ALA A 108 -12.02 12.09 8.33
CA ALA A 108 -12.74 12.74 7.23
C ALA A 108 -11.85 13.76 6.51
N GLY A 109 -10.94 14.43 7.23
CA GLY A 109 -9.95 15.33 6.67
C GLY A 109 -9.02 14.62 5.70
N HIS A 110 -8.42 13.52 6.12
CA HIS A 110 -7.58 12.68 5.27
C HIS A 110 -8.33 12.21 4.02
N ALA A 111 -9.55 11.70 4.18
CA ALA A 111 -10.36 11.21 3.07
C ALA A 111 -10.68 12.33 2.07
N THR A 112 -11.14 13.49 2.55
CA THR A 112 -11.55 14.62 1.71
C THR A 112 -10.39 15.18 0.91
N VAL A 113 -9.26 15.48 1.57
CA VAL A 113 -8.11 16.10 0.91
C VAL A 113 -7.47 15.13 -0.09
N THR A 114 -7.21 13.89 0.32
CA THR A 114 -6.58 12.91 -0.58
C THR A 114 -7.44 12.61 -1.80
N TRP A 115 -8.78 12.62 -1.67
CA TRP A 115 -9.69 12.44 -2.80
C TRP A 115 -9.56 13.54 -3.85
N MET A 116 -9.29 14.76 -3.42
CA MET A 116 -9.19 15.96 -4.28
C MET A 116 -7.79 16.18 -4.84
N LEU A 117 -6.80 15.37 -4.50
CA LEU A 117 -5.43 15.47 -4.99
C LEU A 117 -5.19 14.55 -6.20
N GLU A 118 -4.43 15.03 -7.18
CA GLU A 118 -4.10 14.30 -8.39
C GLU A 118 -3.34 13.01 -8.08
N TYR A 119 -2.31 13.10 -7.24
CA TYR A 119 -1.48 11.97 -6.82
C TYR A 119 -1.94 11.35 -5.50
N GLY A 120 -3.15 11.67 -5.04
CA GLY A 120 -3.73 11.01 -3.87
C GLY A 120 -3.96 9.53 -4.16
N ASN A 121 -3.57 8.65 -3.24
CA ASN A 121 -3.83 7.23 -3.38
C ASN A 121 -5.35 6.92 -3.36
N PRO A 122 -5.81 5.94 -4.15
CA PRO A 122 -7.21 5.52 -4.12
C PRO A 122 -7.64 5.10 -2.72
N LEU A 123 -8.75 5.69 -2.25
CA LEU A 123 -9.31 5.37 -0.95
C LEU A 123 -10.00 4.01 -0.99
N VAL A 124 -9.72 3.15 -0.04
CA VAL A 124 -10.39 1.86 0.17
C VAL A 124 -11.52 2.02 1.16
N LYS A 125 -11.21 2.53 2.33
CA LYS A 125 -12.18 2.78 3.42
C LYS A 125 -11.63 3.79 4.42
N VAL A 126 -12.53 4.34 5.23
CA VAL A 126 -12.22 5.16 6.39
C VAL A 126 -12.89 4.57 7.60
N THR A 127 -12.20 4.50 8.73
CA THR A 127 -12.74 3.94 9.96
C THR A 127 -12.31 4.74 11.18
N ILE A 128 -13.20 4.79 12.16
CA ILE A 128 -12.93 5.33 13.49
C ILE A 128 -12.90 4.24 14.57
N VAL A 129 -12.88 2.96 14.14
CA VAL A 129 -12.72 1.82 15.04
C VAL A 129 -11.26 1.71 15.47
N PRO A 130 -10.95 1.78 16.79
CA PRO A 130 -9.58 1.73 17.27
C PRO A 130 -8.92 0.39 17.01
N ARG A 131 -7.71 0.43 16.41
CA ARG A 131 -6.87 -0.76 16.19
C ARG A 131 -5.43 -0.49 16.60
N GLY A 132 -4.81 -1.41 17.29
CA GLY A 132 -3.42 -1.26 17.73
C GLY A 132 -3.19 0.05 18.49
N ARG A 133 -2.39 0.94 17.94
CA ARG A 133 -2.13 2.29 18.51
C ARG A 133 -3.04 3.36 17.90
N ALA A 134 -3.61 3.12 16.73
CA ALA A 134 -4.46 4.06 16.02
C ALA A 134 -5.87 4.15 16.63
N LEU A 135 -6.43 5.35 16.65
CA LEU A 135 -7.80 5.63 17.06
C LEU A 135 -8.79 5.54 15.92
N GLY A 136 -8.32 5.81 14.70
CA GLY A 136 -8.98 5.70 13.43
C GLY A 136 -7.95 5.46 12.34
N ALA A 137 -8.37 5.29 11.11
CA ALA A 137 -7.51 5.23 9.94
C ALA A 137 -8.27 5.44 8.64
N ALA A 138 -7.70 6.22 7.73
CA ALA A 138 -8.05 6.22 6.32
C ALA A 138 -7.12 5.26 5.57
N TRP A 139 -7.71 4.25 4.94
CA TRP A 139 -7.00 3.20 4.24
C TRP A 139 -6.99 3.48 2.75
N TYR A 140 -5.81 3.45 2.18
CA TYR A 140 -5.58 3.70 0.77
C TYR A 140 -4.94 2.49 0.10
N ALA A 141 -5.21 2.30 -1.19
CA ALA A 141 -4.45 1.39 -2.04
C ALA A 141 -3.25 2.19 -2.61
N PRO A 142 -2.02 1.98 -2.11
CA PRO A 142 -0.87 2.73 -2.60
C PRO A 142 -0.67 2.43 -4.09
N GLU A 143 -0.27 3.41 -4.88
CA GLU A 143 0.06 3.22 -6.29
C GLU A 143 1.55 2.90 -6.46
N GLU A 144 1.87 1.82 -7.16
CA GLU A 144 3.25 1.46 -7.48
C GLU A 144 3.81 2.45 -8.50
N ARG A 145 4.77 3.28 -8.05
CA ARG A 145 5.48 4.22 -8.91
C ARG A 145 6.98 4.00 -8.77
N GLN A 146 7.63 3.62 -9.85
CA GLN A 146 9.10 3.49 -9.87
C GLN A 146 9.79 4.85 -9.80
N ILE A 147 9.18 5.89 -10.38
CA ILE A 147 9.66 7.27 -10.33
C ILE A 147 8.55 8.13 -9.74
N ILE A 148 8.85 8.82 -8.65
CA ILE A 148 7.91 9.67 -7.93
C ILE A 148 8.18 11.13 -8.28
N PRO A 149 7.29 11.85 -8.98
CA PRO A 149 7.47 13.26 -9.27
C PRO A 149 7.32 14.11 -7.99
N THR A 150 7.91 15.31 -7.97
CA THR A 150 7.83 16.25 -6.84
C THR A 150 6.39 16.48 -6.39
N GLN A 151 5.46 16.68 -7.34
CA GLN A 151 4.06 16.92 -7.03
C GLN A 151 3.41 15.76 -6.26
N ALA A 152 3.78 14.51 -6.54
CA ALA A 152 3.26 13.36 -5.80
C ALA A 152 3.73 13.33 -4.35
N LEU A 153 4.98 13.75 -4.08
CA LEU A 153 5.48 13.92 -2.71
C LEU A 153 4.74 15.05 -1.97
N LEU A 154 4.50 16.18 -2.63
CA LEU A 154 3.74 17.29 -2.08
C LEU A 154 2.28 16.92 -1.81
N ASP A 155 1.64 16.19 -2.72
CA ASP A 155 0.27 15.69 -2.53
C ASP A 155 0.18 14.71 -1.36
N THR A 156 1.18 13.82 -1.23
CA THR A 156 1.27 12.91 -0.08
C THR A 156 1.39 13.69 1.24
N MET A 157 2.23 14.73 1.28
CA MET A 157 2.37 15.57 2.46
C MET A 157 1.07 16.34 2.78
N CYS A 158 0.41 16.88 1.77
CA CYS A 158 -0.87 17.56 1.91
C CYS A 158 -1.93 16.61 2.51
N GLY A 159 -2.00 15.37 2.02
CA GLY A 159 -2.89 14.32 2.55
C GLY A 159 -2.58 13.94 3.99
N LEU A 160 -1.29 13.80 4.36
CA LEU A 160 -0.86 13.51 5.74
C LEU A 160 -1.21 14.65 6.72
N LEU A 161 -1.11 15.90 6.29
CA LEU A 161 -1.43 17.05 7.12
C LEU A 161 -2.93 17.32 7.26
N ALA A 162 -3.75 16.67 6.43
CA ALA A 162 -5.17 16.96 6.31
C ALA A 162 -5.98 16.66 7.58
N GLY A 163 -5.64 15.61 8.32
CA GLY A 163 -6.30 15.30 9.59
C GLY A 163 -6.15 16.44 10.60
N ARG A 164 -4.93 16.90 10.82
CA ARG A 164 -4.64 18.04 11.70
C ARG A 164 -5.26 19.35 11.20
N ALA A 165 -5.23 19.58 9.88
CA ALA A 165 -5.86 20.73 9.27
C ALA A 165 -7.38 20.74 9.49
N ALA A 166 -8.02 19.56 9.40
CA ALA A 166 -9.45 19.41 9.66
C ALA A 166 -9.80 19.70 11.14
N GLU A 167 -8.98 19.24 12.08
CA GLU A 167 -9.17 19.55 13.49
C GLU A 167 -9.13 21.08 13.72
N GLU A 168 -8.15 21.78 13.15
CA GLU A 168 -8.05 23.24 13.27
C GLU A 168 -9.25 23.95 12.62
N VAL A 169 -9.60 23.59 11.38
CA VAL A 169 -10.67 24.29 10.62
C VAL A 169 -12.06 24.05 11.22
N PHE A 170 -12.37 22.84 11.66
CA PHE A 170 -13.74 22.48 12.07
C PHE A 170 -13.96 22.39 13.57
N LEU A 171 -12.90 22.21 14.37
CA LEU A 171 -13.00 22.14 15.82
C LEU A 171 -12.35 23.35 16.52
N GLY A 172 -11.55 24.14 15.81
CA GLY A 172 -10.84 25.29 16.38
C GLY A 172 -9.73 24.91 17.36
N GLN A 173 -9.37 23.63 17.43
CA GLN A 173 -8.32 23.09 18.31
C GLN A 173 -7.64 21.89 17.63
N ILE A 174 -6.38 21.66 17.98
CA ILE A 174 -5.57 20.57 17.46
C ILE A 174 -5.24 19.59 18.56
N GLY A 175 -5.28 18.29 18.25
CA GLY A 175 -4.96 17.21 19.17
C GLY A 175 -3.58 16.60 18.95
N THR A 176 -3.25 15.60 19.76
CA THR A 176 -2.00 14.83 19.66
C THR A 176 -2.08 13.70 18.64
N GLY A 177 -3.26 13.45 18.06
CA GLY A 177 -3.52 12.30 17.15
C GLY A 177 -2.67 12.30 15.88
N ALA A 178 -2.32 13.50 15.38
CA ALA A 178 -1.53 13.67 14.16
C ALA A 178 -0.01 13.40 14.31
N SER A 179 0.45 12.81 15.43
CA SER A 179 1.89 12.64 15.68
C SER A 179 2.59 11.81 14.60
N ASP A 180 1.99 10.70 14.19
CA ASP A 180 2.54 9.80 13.16
C ASP A 180 2.54 10.46 11.77
N ASP A 181 1.47 11.20 11.44
CA ASP A 181 1.36 11.94 10.19
C ASP A 181 2.39 13.05 10.08
N LEU A 182 2.61 13.77 11.18
CA LEU A 182 3.65 14.80 11.25
C LEU A 182 5.05 14.22 11.11
N GLU A 183 5.32 13.05 11.72
CA GLU A 183 6.60 12.35 11.57
C GLU A 183 6.83 11.96 10.11
N LYS A 184 5.85 11.31 9.46
CA LYS A 184 5.91 10.92 8.06
C LYS A 184 6.08 12.13 7.15
N CYS A 185 5.29 13.17 7.35
CA CYS A 185 5.37 14.41 6.58
C CYS A 185 6.76 15.06 6.69
N THR A 186 7.30 15.16 7.91
CA THR A 186 8.64 15.71 8.15
C THR A 186 9.74 14.88 7.45
N LYS A 187 9.63 13.54 7.48
CA LYS A 187 10.57 12.66 6.77
C LYS A 187 10.54 12.91 5.26
N ILE A 188 9.35 13.03 4.67
CA ILE A 188 9.20 13.32 3.24
C ILE A 188 9.79 14.68 2.90
N ALA A 189 9.49 15.72 3.68
CA ALA A 189 10.03 17.07 3.46
C ALA A 189 11.57 17.11 3.55
N ARG A 190 12.15 16.41 4.53
CA ARG A 190 13.61 16.27 4.65
C ARG A 190 14.20 15.53 3.45
N SER A 191 13.58 14.43 3.02
CA SER A 191 14.05 13.68 1.84
C SER A 191 13.99 14.53 0.58
N LEU A 192 12.92 15.32 0.41
CA LEU A 192 12.75 16.22 -0.74
C LEU A 192 13.88 17.23 -0.83
N VAL A 193 14.29 17.82 0.31
CA VAL A 193 15.36 18.84 0.37
C VAL A 193 16.75 18.21 0.37
N GLN A 194 16.99 17.19 1.22
CA GLN A 194 18.34 16.66 1.50
C GLN A 194 18.76 15.53 0.59
N VAL A 195 17.82 14.69 0.12
CA VAL A 195 18.13 13.48 -0.66
C VAL A 195 17.92 13.69 -2.15
N TYR A 196 16.76 14.24 -2.51
CA TYR A 196 16.36 14.36 -3.91
C TYR A 196 16.75 15.69 -4.56
N GLY A 197 17.20 16.69 -3.77
CA GLY A 197 17.58 18.02 -4.29
C GLY A 197 16.43 18.71 -5.05
N MET A 198 15.18 18.50 -4.58
CA MET A 198 13.95 19.03 -5.20
C MET A 198 13.49 20.36 -4.58
N SER A 199 14.37 21.06 -3.85
CA SER A 199 14.09 22.39 -3.29
C SER A 199 14.67 23.47 -4.19
N ASP A 200 13.97 24.57 -4.36
CA ASP A 200 14.41 25.72 -5.17
C ASP A 200 15.67 26.40 -4.58
N LYS A 201 15.80 26.39 -3.24
CA LYS A 201 16.96 27.01 -2.58
C LYS A 201 18.18 26.09 -2.54
N LEU A 202 17.98 24.77 -2.60
CA LEU A 202 19.03 23.76 -2.52
C LEU A 202 18.87 22.72 -3.65
N PRO A 203 18.92 23.16 -4.92
CA PRO A 203 18.65 22.26 -6.04
C PRO A 203 19.83 21.34 -6.35
N ASN A 204 19.54 20.12 -6.84
CA ASN A 204 20.50 19.22 -7.46
C ASN A 204 21.66 18.76 -6.59
N LEU A 205 21.53 18.84 -5.26
CA LEU A 205 22.54 18.36 -4.32
C LEU A 205 21.92 17.32 -3.39
N ASN A 206 22.72 16.29 -3.10
CA ASN A 206 22.38 15.30 -2.09
C ASN A 206 23.23 15.59 -0.84
N TYR A 207 22.58 15.91 0.26
CA TYR A 207 23.20 16.19 1.55
C TYR A 207 23.14 14.99 2.51
N ASN A 208 22.67 13.83 2.04
CA ASN A 208 22.59 12.62 2.84
C ASN A 208 23.87 11.79 2.62
N ASP A 209 24.52 11.37 3.69
CA ASP A 209 25.64 10.46 3.59
C ASP A 209 25.14 9.03 3.37
N SER A 210 25.29 8.52 2.14
CA SER A 210 24.86 7.17 1.75
C SER A 210 25.73 6.05 2.32
N THR A 211 26.86 6.39 2.98
CA THR A 211 27.79 5.38 3.50
C THR A 211 27.30 4.70 4.78
N GLY A 212 26.20 5.20 5.37
CA GLY A 212 25.59 4.61 6.58
C GLY A 212 26.50 4.61 7.80
N GLN A 213 27.71 5.15 7.68
CA GLN A 213 28.54 5.46 8.81
C GLN A 213 28.06 6.82 9.36
N GLU A 214 27.13 6.78 10.30
CA GLU A 214 27.03 7.84 11.29
C GLU A 214 28.35 7.89 12.05
N MET A 215 29.41 8.33 11.36
CA MET A 215 30.63 8.76 12.02
C MET A 215 30.29 10.06 12.74
N GLY A 216 29.91 9.86 13.98
CA GLY A 216 29.46 10.78 14.97
C GLY A 216 29.89 12.23 14.75
N PHE A 217 28.98 13.14 14.99
CA PHE A 217 29.13 14.56 15.28
C PHE A 217 29.44 15.54 14.13
N THR A 218 29.69 15.13 12.88
CA THR A 218 29.96 16.10 11.80
C THR A 218 28.93 15.95 10.68
N LYS A 219 28.09 16.98 10.50
CA LYS A 219 27.22 17.11 9.34
C LYS A 219 28.09 17.29 8.07
N PRO A 220 27.74 16.70 6.91
CA PRO A 220 28.50 16.87 5.67
C PRO A 220 28.33 18.26 5.03
N TYR A 221 27.80 19.22 5.74
CA TYR A 221 27.52 20.59 5.30
C TYR A 221 27.67 21.60 6.44
N SER A 222 27.84 22.87 6.08
CA SER A 222 28.03 23.98 7.03
C SER A 222 26.74 24.27 7.84
N ASP A 223 26.90 24.95 8.98
CA ASP A 223 25.76 25.37 9.80
C ASP A 223 24.81 26.29 9.02
N ARG A 224 25.34 27.17 8.15
CA ARG A 224 24.53 28.00 7.26
C ARG A 224 23.66 27.16 6.31
N THR A 225 24.19 26.07 5.77
CA THR A 225 23.41 25.14 4.93
C THR A 225 22.34 24.41 5.76
N ALA A 226 22.67 24.05 7.02
CA ALA A 226 21.70 23.46 7.94
C ALA A 226 20.51 24.39 8.20
N GLU A 227 20.75 25.69 8.43
CA GLU A 227 19.71 26.70 8.60
C GLU A 227 18.80 26.77 7.36
N VAL A 228 19.38 26.81 6.16
CA VAL A 228 18.61 26.82 4.90
C VAL A 228 17.79 25.55 4.73
N ILE A 229 18.32 24.37 5.08
CA ILE A 229 17.59 23.12 5.05
C ILE A 229 16.37 23.18 5.99
N ASP A 230 16.57 23.65 7.23
CA ASP A 230 15.48 23.73 8.22
C ASP A 230 14.40 24.74 7.80
N GLU A 231 14.79 25.88 7.22
CA GLU A 231 13.87 26.86 6.65
C GLU A 231 13.05 26.29 5.50
N GLU A 232 13.69 25.58 4.56
CA GLU A 232 13.00 24.99 3.41
C GLU A 232 12.05 23.88 3.82
N VAL A 233 12.46 22.98 4.73
CA VAL A 233 11.59 21.94 5.29
C VAL A 233 10.34 22.58 5.93
N LYS A 234 10.54 23.61 6.75
CA LYS A 234 9.45 24.34 7.40
C LYS A 234 8.52 25.03 6.38
N ARG A 235 9.08 25.66 5.36
CA ARG A 235 8.32 26.31 4.28
C ARG A 235 7.43 25.32 3.56
N ILE A 236 8.03 24.20 3.09
CA ILE A 236 7.30 23.18 2.33
C ILE A 236 6.16 22.56 3.16
N VAL A 237 6.43 22.20 4.41
CA VAL A 237 5.40 21.67 5.31
C VAL A 237 4.26 22.66 5.51
N ASN A 238 4.58 23.94 5.77
CA ASN A 238 3.55 24.97 5.96
C ASN A 238 2.72 25.21 4.69
N GLU A 239 3.35 25.24 3.52
CA GLU A 239 2.63 25.38 2.24
C GLU A 239 1.63 24.26 2.02
N GLN A 240 2.02 23.00 2.29
CA GLN A 240 1.10 21.88 2.15
C GLN A 240 0.01 21.87 3.23
N TYR A 241 0.31 22.38 4.43
CA TYR A 241 -0.69 22.54 5.49
C TYR A 241 -1.76 23.56 5.11
N GLU A 242 -1.36 24.75 4.63
CA GLU A 242 -2.29 25.76 4.15
C GLU A 242 -3.09 25.28 2.93
N ARG A 243 -2.47 24.53 2.02
CA ARG A 243 -3.17 23.91 0.89
C ARG A 243 -4.24 22.92 1.37
N ALA A 244 -3.95 22.09 2.37
CA ALA A 244 -4.93 21.18 2.96
C ALA A 244 -6.10 21.94 3.58
N LYS A 245 -5.85 23.04 4.29
CA LYS A 245 -6.90 23.91 4.86
C LYS A 245 -7.78 24.52 3.78
N GLN A 246 -7.20 25.00 2.68
CA GLN A 246 -7.95 25.55 1.56
C GLN A 246 -8.90 24.53 0.93
N ILE A 247 -8.41 23.29 0.68
CA ILE A 247 -9.24 22.20 0.17
C ILE A 247 -10.38 21.89 1.15
N LEU A 248 -10.09 21.80 2.44
CA LEU A 248 -11.10 21.51 3.47
C LEU A 248 -12.17 22.61 3.58
N GLN A 249 -11.80 23.87 3.40
CA GLN A 249 -12.74 24.99 3.39
C GLN A 249 -13.62 24.95 2.14
N GLU A 250 -13.05 24.64 0.96
CA GLU A 250 -13.80 24.51 -0.30
C GLU A 250 -14.81 23.36 -0.23
N TYR A 251 -14.44 22.23 0.37
CA TYR A 251 -15.28 21.03 0.48
C TYR A 251 -15.86 20.83 1.90
N ALA A 252 -16.09 21.91 2.65
CA ALA A 252 -16.51 21.85 4.04
C ALA A 252 -17.83 21.09 4.26
N ALA A 253 -18.81 21.25 3.35
CA ALA A 253 -20.09 20.56 3.43
C ALA A 253 -19.91 19.05 3.27
N GLN A 254 -19.11 18.62 2.31
CA GLN A 254 -18.84 17.20 2.03
C GLN A 254 -18.00 16.57 3.15
N HIS A 255 -16.98 17.29 3.66
CA HIS A 255 -16.22 16.85 4.83
C HIS A 255 -17.14 16.57 6.03
N ASN A 256 -18.07 17.49 6.32
CA ASN A 256 -19.02 17.30 7.41
C ASN A 256 -19.93 16.07 7.19
N GLN A 257 -20.36 15.81 5.94
CA GLN A 257 -21.15 14.63 5.62
C GLN A 257 -20.34 13.32 5.84
N ILE A 258 -19.06 13.30 5.45
CA ILE A 258 -18.15 12.17 5.70
C ILE A 258 -17.97 11.96 7.19
N ARG A 259 -17.68 13.01 7.96
CA ARG A 259 -17.56 12.95 9.43
C ARG A 259 -18.82 12.38 10.06
N ASP A 260 -20.00 12.88 9.70
CA ASP A 260 -21.26 12.45 10.29
C ASP A 260 -21.60 11.01 9.93
N ALA A 261 -21.28 10.58 8.69
CA ALA A 261 -21.39 9.19 8.28
C ALA A 261 -20.45 8.28 9.08
N LEU A 262 -19.21 8.72 9.37
CA LEU A 262 -18.26 7.98 10.21
C LEU A 262 -18.76 7.86 11.66
N ILE A 263 -19.36 8.89 12.23
CA ILE A 263 -19.92 8.84 13.59
C ILE A 263 -21.04 7.80 13.69
N VAL A 264 -21.87 7.66 12.65
CA VAL A 264 -23.01 6.73 12.62
C VAL A 264 -22.57 5.31 12.29
N ASN A 265 -21.80 5.14 11.20
CA ASN A 265 -21.49 3.82 10.64
C ASN A 265 -20.16 3.25 11.14
N GLU A 266 -19.29 4.06 11.77
CA GLU A 266 -17.93 3.75 12.23
C GLU A 266 -16.93 3.36 11.12
N VAL A 267 -17.43 2.84 10.00
CA VAL A 267 -16.67 2.50 8.79
C VAL A 267 -17.46 2.96 7.57
N ILE A 268 -16.79 3.62 6.63
CA ILE A 268 -17.32 3.98 5.31
C ILE A 268 -16.34 3.52 4.24
N TYR A 269 -16.87 3.20 3.07
CA TYR A 269 -16.09 2.65 1.96
C TYR A 269 -15.97 3.65 0.81
N HIS A 270 -15.12 3.32 -0.17
CA HIS A 270 -14.92 4.12 -1.38
C HIS A 270 -16.22 4.65 -1.99
N ASP A 271 -17.24 3.77 -2.14
CA ASP A 271 -18.49 4.14 -2.79
C ASP A 271 -19.31 5.18 -2.00
N ASP A 272 -19.23 5.15 -0.67
CA ASP A 272 -19.87 6.14 0.19
C ASP A 272 -19.20 7.51 0.02
N VAL A 273 -17.86 7.52 -0.03
CA VAL A 273 -17.08 8.74 -0.25
C VAL A 273 -17.32 9.29 -1.66
N ALA A 274 -17.35 8.42 -2.68
CA ALA A 274 -17.65 8.79 -4.06
C ALA A 274 -19.07 9.39 -4.21
N ARG A 275 -20.02 8.93 -3.41
CA ARG A 275 -21.39 9.49 -3.39
C ARG A 275 -21.43 10.91 -2.81
N ILE A 276 -20.58 11.20 -1.83
CA ILE A 276 -20.50 12.50 -1.14
C ILE A 276 -19.65 13.50 -1.92
N LEU A 277 -18.45 13.10 -2.37
CA LEU A 277 -17.48 13.98 -3.03
C LEU A 277 -17.62 14.00 -4.55
N GLY A 278 -18.43 13.11 -5.11
CA GLY A 278 -18.47 12.86 -6.56
C GLY A 278 -17.35 11.92 -7.03
N PRO A 279 -17.37 11.53 -8.31
CA PRO A 279 -16.32 10.69 -8.89
C PRO A 279 -14.98 11.42 -8.84
N ARG A 280 -13.91 10.67 -8.60
CA ARG A 280 -12.56 11.22 -8.57
C ARG A 280 -12.18 11.78 -9.94
N LYS A 281 -11.55 12.95 -9.99
CA LYS A 281 -11.21 13.65 -11.23
C LYS A 281 -10.10 12.94 -12.02
N TRP A 282 -9.22 12.23 -11.33
CA TRP A 282 -8.06 11.56 -11.93
C TRP A 282 -8.21 10.05 -11.82
N LYS A 283 -7.84 9.34 -12.88
CA LYS A 283 -7.77 7.87 -12.88
C LYS A 283 -6.63 7.42 -12.00
N SER A 284 -6.78 6.28 -11.35
CA SER A 284 -5.67 5.65 -10.66
C SER A 284 -4.69 5.08 -11.70
N ARG A 285 -3.40 5.07 -11.37
CA ARG A 285 -2.38 4.45 -12.24
C ARG A 285 -2.66 2.97 -12.46
N THR A 286 -3.22 2.30 -11.48
CA THR A 286 -3.64 0.90 -11.62
C THR A 286 -4.70 0.74 -12.70
N ASP A 287 -5.68 1.64 -12.76
CA ASP A 287 -6.71 1.63 -13.81
C ASP A 287 -6.11 1.93 -15.19
N GLU A 288 -5.16 2.87 -15.27
CA GLU A 288 -4.42 3.18 -16.50
C GLU A 288 -3.62 1.97 -17.01
N ILE A 289 -2.90 1.27 -16.13
CA ILE A 289 -2.13 0.06 -16.48
C ILE A 289 -3.06 -1.04 -16.99
N ILE A 290 -4.23 -1.21 -16.37
CA ILE A 290 -5.21 -2.22 -16.80
C ILE A 290 -5.79 -1.87 -18.16
N GLU A 291 -6.11 -0.60 -18.41
CA GLU A 291 -6.58 -0.15 -19.70
C GLU A 291 -5.51 -0.37 -20.79
N LEU A 292 -4.23 -0.08 -20.49
CA LEU A 292 -3.11 -0.33 -21.39
C LEU A 292 -2.91 -1.82 -21.69
N ASN A 293 -2.98 -2.68 -20.66
CA ASN A 293 -2.86 -4.13 -20.84
C ASN A 293 -4.02 -4.68 -21.66
N LYS A 294 -5.25 -4.25 -21.42
CA LYS A 294 -6.41 -4.63 -22.22
C LYS A 294 -6.29 -4.19 -23.67
N ALA A 295 -5.75 -3.00 -23.92
CA ALA A 295 -5.50 -2.50 -25.28
C ALA A 295 -4.42 -3.33 -26.02
N GLN A 296 -3.35 -3.71 -25.31
CA GLN A 296 -2.28 -4.56 -25.86
C GLN A 296 -2.76 -6.01 -26.12
N ASP A 297 -3.62 -6.55 -25.26
CA ASP A 297 -4.19 -7.89 -25.49
C ASP A 297 -5.23 -7.90 -26.63
N ALA A 298 -5.91 -6.79 -26.87
CA ALA A 298 -6.81 -6.63 -28.03
C ALA A 298 -6.05 -6.53 -29.36
N ASP A 299 -4.82 -6.08 -29.35
CA ASP A 299 -3.96 -5.90 -30.54
C ASP A 299 -3.09 -7.15 -30.83
N LYS A 300 -3.09 -8.16 -29.96
CA LYS A 300 -2.44 -9.44 -30.22
C LYS A 300 -3.21 -10.19 -31.30
N PRO A 301 -2.56 -10.59 -32.43
CA PRO A 301 -3.22 -11.35 -33.47
C PRO A 301 -3.77 -12.64 -32.84
N LYS A 302 -5.07 -12.88 -33.00
CA LYS A 302 -5.72 -14.14 -32.59
C LYS A 302 -4.91 -15.29 -33.16
N ALA A 303 -4.34 -16.11 -32.27
CA ALA A 303 -3.65 -17.33 -32.68
C ALA A 303 -4.59 -18.10 -33.60
N ILE A 304 -4.13 -18.32 -34.84
CA ILE A 304 -4.84 -19.12 -35.84
C ILE A 304 -5.00 -20.52 -35.22
N SER A 305 -6.23 -20.88 -34.87
CA SER A 305 -6.54 -22.24 -34.43
C SER A 305 -6.32 -23.14 -35.62
N GLY A 306 -5.17 -23.80 -35.67
CA GLY A 306 -4.86 -24.83 -36.65
C GLY A 306 -5.74 -26.06 -36.41
N LYS A 307 -6.89 -26.08 -37.05
CA LYS A 307 -7.59 -27.28 -37.45
C LYS A 307 -7.48 -27.31 -38.97
N ASP A 308 -6.44 -27.97 -39.45
CA ASP A 308 -6.34 -28.66 -40.75
C ASP A 308 -4.90 -29.08 -41.00
N THR A 309 -4.51 -30.20 -40.44
CA THR A 309 -3.47 -31.05 -41.05
C THR A 309 -3.88 -32.53 -40.83
N ALA A 310 -4.73 -32.97 -41.74
CA ALA A 310 -4.88 -34.39 -41.99
C ALA A 310 -3.69 -34.86 -42.84
N GLY A 311 -2.98 -35.88 -42.32
CA GLY A 311 -2.29 -36.84 -43.15
C GLY A 311 -0.90 -36.48 -43.63
N ILE A 312 0.14 -36.88 -42.89
CA ILE A 312 1.33 -37.55 -43.47
C ILE A 312 1.85 -38.46 -42.33
N GLY A 313 1.76 -39.76 -42.59
CA GLY A 313 2.36 -40.77 -41.70
C GLY A 313 3.86 -40.82 -41.91
N ASP A 314 4.60 -40.80 -40.84
CA ASP A 314 5.97 -41.31 -40.85
C ASP A 314 6.23 -42.12 -39.58
N LYS A 315 6.72 -43.32 -39.84
CA LYS A 315 7.11 -44.31 -38.87
C LYS A 315 8.27 -43.80 -38.01
N VAL A 316 8.04 -43.67 -36.72
CA VAL A 316 9.13 -43.52 -35.75
C VAL A 316 9.38 -44.87 -35.10
N THR A 317 10.55 -45.44 -35.36
CA THR A 317 11.14 -46.61 -34.72
C THR A 317 11.47 -46.31 -33.27
N GLU A 318 11.05 -47.17 -32.36
CA GLU A 318 11.43 -47.14 -30.94
C GLU A 318 12.96 -47.34 -30.77
N PRO A 319 13.62 -46.61 -29.88
CA PRO A 319 14.95 -46.98 -29.40
C PRO A 319 14.86 -47.95 -28.23
N ALA A 320 15.78 -48.92 -28.28
CA ALA A 320 15.93 -50.07 -27.40
C ALA A 320 16.15 -49.67 -25.93
N ALA A 321 15.61 -50.53 -25.04
CA ALA A 321 15.85 -50.51 -23.60
C ALA A 321 17.36 -50.69 -23.29
N VAL A 322 17.87 -49.86 -22.39
CA VAL A 322 19.19 -50.06 -21.76
C VAL A 322 18.93 -50.52 -20.33
N ASP A 323 19.40 -51.72 -20.02
CA ASP A 323 19.45 -52.27 -18.68
C ASP A 323 20.46 -51.48 -17.82
N ASP A 324 20.02 -50.91 -16.72
CA ASP A 324 20.88 -50.40 -15.65
C ASP A 324 20.76 -51.31 -14.42
N ASP A 325 21.65 -52.30 -14.38
CA ASP A 325 22.11 -52.95 -13.16
C ASP A 325 23.46 -52.34 -12.80
N ASP A 326 23.51 -51.49 -11.79
CA ASP A 326 24.64 -51.39 -10.88
C ASP A 326 24.23 -50.59 -9.62
N ALA A 327 24.01 -51.35 -8.55
CA ALA A 327 23.84 -50.85 -7.20
C ALA A 327 25.20 -50.47 -6.60
N ASP A 328 25.41 -49.20 -6.25
CA ASP A 328 26.54 -48.79 -5.42
C ASP A 328 26.03 -48.12 -4.13
N THR A 329 26.18 -48.88 -3.04
CA THR A 329 25.88 -48.48 -1.66
C THR A 329 27.05 -47.70 -1.07
N PRO A 330 26.84 -46.54 -0.43
CA PRO A 330 27.89 -45.84 0.29
C PRO A 330 28.15 -46.44 1.68
N PRO A 331 29.43 -46.40 2.17
CA PRO A 331 29.82 -46.97 3.46
C PRO A 331 29.42 -46.09 4.65
N PRO A 332 29.36 -46.66 5.88
CA PRO A 332 28.88 -45.97 7.06
C PRO A 332 29.93 -45.05 7.68
N PHE A 333 29.50 -43.86 8.12
CA PHE A 333 30.29 -42.93 8.92
C PHE A 333 30.59 -43.50 10.30
N SER A 334 31.89 -43.66 10.61
CA SER A 334 32.39 -43.89 11.97
C SER A 334 32.73 -42.53 12.61
N GLY A 335 32.15 -42.27 13.78
CA GLY A 335 32.44 -41.11 14.58
C GLY A 335 33.80 -41.17 15.30
N LYS A 336 34.42 -40.06 15.43
CA LYS A 336 35.13 -39.60 16.64
C LYS A 336 35.02 -38.06 16.70
#